data_2973e5db21cad4f8c7e7dd1270060728
#
_entry.id   2973e5db21cad4f8c7e7dd1270060728
#
_cell.length_a   1.000
_cell.length_b   1.000
_cell.length_c   1.000
_cell.angle_alpha   90.00
_cell.angle_beta   90.00
_cell.angle_gamma   90.00
#
_symmetry.space_group_name_H-M   'P 1'
#
loop_
_entity.id
_entity.type
_entity.pdbx_description
1 polymer ?
#
loop_
_entity_poly.entity_id
_entity_poly.type
_entity_poly.pdbx_seq_one_letter_code
_entity_poly.pdbx_strand_id
1 'polypeptide(L)'
;MSRTITGLDPDPARAGFVRVQLDGAPYCSLPVTRVAAAGFTAGDALDARGVRELNQAADEEAAYRTLLRILERRSFAVAELRRALVRKGHAKDAVEAALARALRAGLLDDAAFAARFVESRTERGRGPFRIRRDLLALGVESAVVERALEEALPPDHDPQLAAEGLARKRLAQLHGLPPSTQLRRVTAYLGRRGFSGRAVTDMVRRAIQEREV
;
A
#
# COMPACT_ATOMS: atom_id res chain seq x y z
N MET A 1 16.35 18.19 -33.76
CA MET A 1 16.73 19.56 -33.32
C MET A 1 17.46 19.44 -32.01
N SER A 2 18.64 20.06 -31.89
CA SER A 2 19.35 20.16 -30.62
C SER A 2 18.70 21.24 -29.76
N ARG A 3 18.74 21.06 -28.43
CA ARG A 3 18.30 22.06 -27.43
C ARG A 3 19.48 22.40 -26.53
N THR A 4 19.56 23.63 -26.06
CA THR A 4 20.70 24.07 -25.24
C THR A 4 20.29 24.25 -23.78
N ILE A 5 21.07 23.73 -22.84
CA ILE A 5 20.94 24.05 -21.43
C ILE A 5 21.44 25.47 -21.22
N THR A 6 20.53 26.42 -21.01
CA THR A 6 20.87 27.84 -20.87
C THR A 6 21.06 28.27 -19.41
N GLY A 7 20.65 27.48 -18.45
CA GLY A 7 20.85 27.78 -17.03
C GLY A 7 20.68 26.54 -16.14
N LEU A 8 21.48 26.51 -15.07
CA LEU A 8 21.44 25.55 -13.97
C LEU A 8 21.53 26.33 -12.65
N ASP A 9 20.42 26.89 -12.22
CA ASP A 9 20.35 27.78 -11.07
C ASP A 9 19.84 27.03 -9.83
N PRO A 10 20.31 27.34 -8.61
CA PRO A 10 19.73 26.80 -7.39
C PRO A 10 18.20 26.99 -7.36
N ASP A 11 17.47 25.96 -6.99
CA ASP A 11 16.01 26.07 -6.84
C ASP A 11 15.68 26.73 -5.49
N PRO A 12 15.14 27.98 -5.47
CA PRO A 12 14.86 28.70 -4.23
C PRO A 12 13.79 28.02 -3.37
N ALA A 13 12.96 27.17 -3.96
CA ALA A 13 11.92 26.43 -3.25
C ALA A 13 12.42 25.09 -2.68
N ARG A 14 13.68 24.67 -3.03
CA ARG A 14 14.17 23.34 -2.71
C ARG A 14 15.68 23.29 -2.51
N ALA A 15 16.11 23.22 -1.28
CA ALA A 15 17.54 23.01 -0.98
C ALA A 15 18.06 21.70 -1.64
N GLY A 16 19.23 21.77 -2.27
CA GLY A 16 19.86 20.64 -2.98
C GLY A 16 19.28 20.34 -4.37
N PHE A 17 18.45 21.22 -4.91
CA PHE A 17 17.91 21.14 -6.28
C PHE A 17 18.41 22.29 -7.15
N VAL A 18 18.46 22.04 -8.45
CA VAL A 18 18.72 23.06 -9.47
C VAL A 18 17.56 23.12 -10.46
N ARG A 19 17.20 24.30 -10.85
CA ARG A 19 16.29 24.56 -11.97
C ARG A 19 17.08 24.50 -13.26
N VAL A 20 16.66 23.61 -14.15
CA VAL A 20 17.22 23.47 -15.49
C VAL A 20 16.43 24.36 -16.43
N GLN A 21 17.12 25.20 -17.20
CA GLN A 21 16.55 26.00 -18.28
C GLN A 21 17.01 25.44 -19.63
N LEU A 22 16.09 25.26 -20.55
CA LEU A 22 16.37 24.89 -21.94
C LEU A 22 15.94 26.01 -22.88
N ASP A 23 16.83 26.43 -23.75
CA ASP A 23 16.58 27.47 -24.76
C ASP A 23 16.01 28.78 -24.14
N GLY A 24 16.50 29.13 -22.95
CA GLY A 24 16.06 30.34 -22.22
C GLY A 24 14.78 30.20 -21.42
N ALA A 25 14.12 29.06 -21.44
CA ALA A 25 12.87 28.82 -20.72
C ALA A 25 13.06 27.82 -19.54
N PRO A 26 12.35 28.02 -18.40
CA PRO A 26 12.33 27.03 -17.31
C PRO A 26 11.81 25.68 -17.82
N TYR A 27 12.50 24.60 -17.46
CA TYR A 27 12.17 23.27 -17.96
C TYR A 27 11.79 22.28 -16.86
N CYS A 28 12.73 22.02 -15.93
CA CYS A 28 12.50 21.12 -14.80
C CYS A 28 13.34 21.52 -13.59
N SER A 29 13.12 20.87 -12.45
CA SER A 29 13.96 20.98 -11.26
C SER A 29 14.44 19.58 -10.87
N LEU A 30 15.75 19.41 -10.76
CA LEU A 30 16.42 18.12 -10.46
C LEU A 30 17.34 18.25 -9.25
N PRO A 31 17.57 17.15 -8.51
CA PRO A 31 18.62 17.13 -7.50
C PRO A 31 19.98 17.45 -8.12
N VAL A 32 20.80 18.25 -7.44
CA VAL A 32 22.19 18.56 -7.86
C VAL A 32 22.97 17.28 -8.20
N THR A 33 22.79 16.22 -7.39
CA THR A 33 23.45 14.93 -7.59
C THR A 33 23.06 14.24 -8.91
N ARG A 34 21.81 14.43 -9.36
CA ARG A 34 21.33 13.86 -10.66
C ARG A 34 21.91 14.64 -11.83
N VAL A 35 21.96 15.96 -11.73
CA VAL A 35 22.56 16.83 -12.76
C VAL A 35 24.04 16.50 -12.90
N ALA A 36 24.77 16.39 -11.78
CA ALA A 36 26.18 16.02 -11.78
C ALA A 36 26.44 14.61 -12.33
N ALA A 37 25.61 13.61 -11.95
CA ALA A 37 25.74 12.24 -12.44
C ALA A 37 25.44 12.12 -13.95
N ALA A 38 24.58 12.97 -14.50
CA ALA A 38 24.32 13.04 -15.94
C ALA A 38 25.35 13.87 -16.71
N GLY A 39 26.26 14.57 -16.00
CA GLY A 39 27.27 15.43 -16.61
C GLY A 39 26.71 16.68 -17.26
N PHE A 40 25.49 17.10 -16.95
CA PHE A 40 24.87 18.28 -17.54
C PHE A 40 25.53 19.55 -17.04
N THR A 41 25.92 20.43 -17.98
CA THR A 41 26.48 21.76 -17.70
C THR A 41 25.73 22.86 -18.47
N ALA A 42 25.78 24.09 -17.95
CA ALA A 42 25.24 25.23 -18.68
C ALA A 42 26.06 25.46 -19.96
N GLY A 43 25.40 25.64 -21.08
CA GLY A 43 26.00 25.74 -22.41
C GLY A 43 25.93 24.42 -23.21
N ASP A 44 25.59 23.29 -22.61
CA ASP A 44 25.53 22.01 -23.31
C ASP A 44 24.43 22.01 -24.38
N ALA A 45 24.80 21.65 -25.60
CA ALA A 45 23.89 21.38 -26.68
C ALA A 45 23.44 19.90 -26.61
N LEU A 46 22.21 19.68 -26.17
CA LEU A 46 21.61 18.36 -26.07
C LEU A 46 21.06 17.91 -27.43
N ASP A 47 21.53 16.80 -27.91
CA ASP A 47 20.90 16.08 -29.02
C ASP A 47 19.58 15.42 -28.58
N ALA A 48 18.93 14.73 -29.49
CA ALA A 48 17.66 14.04 -29.19
C ALA A 48 17.79 13.00 -28.07
N ARG A 49 18.99 12.42 -27.85
CA ARG A 49 19.27 11.48 -26.76
C ARG A 49 19.38 12.23 -25.43
N GLY A 50 20.17 13.30 -25.36
CA GLY A 50 20.33 14.11 -24.16
C GLY A 50 19.02 14.71 -23.68
N VAL A 51 18.17 15.16 -24.61
CA VAL A 51 16.80 15.64 -24.28
C VAL A 51 15.94 14.51 -23.68
N ARG A 52 16.02 13.29 -24.22
CA ARG A 52 15.29 12.14 -23.62
C ARG A 52 15.79 11.80 -22.23
N GLU A 53 17.10 11.80 -22.01
CA GLU A 53 17.71 11.54 -20.69
C GLU A 53 17.27 12.60 -19.66
N LEU A 54 17.23 13.87 -20.04
CA LEU A 54 16.73 14.94 -19.19
C LEU A 54 15.24 14.80 -18.88
N ASN A 55 14.41 14.44 -19.87
CA ASN A 55 12.99 14.19 -19.68
C ASN A 55 12.77 13.02 -18.71
N GLN A 56 13.48 11.93 -18.93
CA GLN A 56 13.39 10.76 -18.04
C GLN A 56 13.75 11.13 -16.60
N ALA A 57 14.83 11.88 -16.38
CA ALA A 57 15.22 12.33 -15.06
C ALA A 57 14.15 13.23 -14.41
N ALA A 58 13.54 14.11 -15.20
CA ALA A 58 12.45 14.98 -14.74
C ALA A 58 11.19 14.19 -14.36
N ASP A 59 10.81 13.20 -15.16
CA ASP A 59 9.66 12.34 -14.92
C ASP A 59 9.85 11.45 -13.69
N GLU A 60 11.06 10.87 -13.51
CA GLU A 60 11.42 10.09 -12.32
C GLU A 60 11.34 10.94 -11.05
N GLU A 61 11.83 12.17 -11.08
CA GLU A 61 11.76 13.08 -9.94
C GLU A 61 10.32 13.51 -9.65
N ALA A 62 9.53 13.76 -10.67
CA ALA A 62 8.11 14.11 -10.53
C ALA A 62 7.30 12.94 -9.91
N ALA A 63 7.58 11.69 -10.35
CA ALA A 63 6.97 10.48 -9.79
C ALA A 63 7.38 10.29 -8.32
N TYR A 64 8.67 10.43 -8.00
CA TYR A 64 9.16 10.30 -6.63
C TYR A 64 8.57 11.33 -5.68
N ARG A 65 8.45 12.59 -6.09
CA ARG A 65 7.76 13.62 -5.29
C ARG A 65 6.31 13.31 -5.05
N THR A 66 5.64 12.80 -6.07
CA THR A 66 4.23 12.39 -5.94
C THR A 66 4.10 11.23 -4.97
N LEU A 67 5.03 10.26 -5.00
CA LEU A 67 5.12 9.14 -4.06
C LEU A 67 5.27 9.65 -2.63
N LEU A 68 6.22 10.54 -2.34
CA LEU A 68 6.44 11.09 -1.01
C LEU A 68 5.18 11.75 -0.45
N ARG A 69 4.50 12.58 -1.26
CA ARG A 69 3.23 13.22 -0.87
C ARG A 69 2.11 12.23 -0.55
N ILE A 70 2.09 11.06 -1.22
CA ILE A 70 1.12 10.01 -0.93
C ILE A 70 1.46 9.38 0.41
N LEU A 71 2.74 9.11 0.69
CA LEU A 71 3.21 8.48 1.94
C LEU A 71 3.00 9.36 3.18
N GLU A 72 2.93 10.68 3.05
CA GLU A 72 2.60 11.58 4.16
C GLU A 72 1.24 11.27 4.81
N ARG A 73 0.33 10.64 4.09
CA ARG A 73 -1.04 10.40 4.57
C ARG A 73 -1.16 9.12 5.39
N ARG A 74 -0.50 8.03 4.96
CA ARG A 74 -0.48 6.71 5.58
C ARG A 74 0.55 5.79 4.94
N SER A 75 0.78 4.64 5.53
CA SER A 75 1.53 3.55 4.88
C SER A 75 0.73 2.93 3.73
N PHE A 76 1.44 2.44 2.72
CA PHE A 76 0.90 1.81 1.53
C PHE A 76 1.70 0.57 1.17
N ALA A 77 1.05 -0.43 0.56
CA ALA A 77 1.74 -1.49 -0.13
C ALA A 77 2.40 -0.96 -1.43
N VAL A 78 3.54 -1.53 -1.81
CA VAL A 78 4.28 -1.13 -3.02
C VAL A 78 3.40 -1.17 -4.27
N ALA A 79 2.63 -2.24 -4.44
CA ALA A 79 1.73 -2.39 -5.58
C ALA A 79 0.56 -1.39 -5.58
N GLU A 80 0.09 -0.97 -4.40
CA GLU A 80 -0.94 0.08 -4.27
C GLU A 80 -0.38 1.44 -4.73
N LEU A 81 0.85 1.79 -4.31
CA LEU A 81 1.54 3.00 -4.76
C LEU A 81 1.80 3.00 -6.25
N ARG A 82 2.28 1.87 -6.81
CA ARG A 82 2.46 1.72 -8.26
C ARG A 82 1.18 2.08 -9.01
N ARG A 83 0.05 1.48 -8.63
CA ARG A 83 -1.24 1.79 -9.24
C ARG A 83 -1.65 3.24 -9.06
N ALA A 84 -1.35 3.85 -7.91
CA ALA A 84 -1.68 5.24 -7.63
C ALA A 84 -0.87 6.21 -8.51
N LEU A 85 0.43 5.95 -8.70
CA LEU A 85 1.31 6.78 -9.54
C LEU A 85 0.93 6.68 -11.03
N VAL A 86 0.65 5.48 -11.52
CA VAL A 86 0.17 5.28 -12.90
C VAL A 86 -1.15 6.02 -13.14
N ARG A 87 -2.11 5.93 -12.22
CA ARG A 87 -3.38 6.70 -12.32
C ARG A 87 -3.18 8.21 -12.31
N LYS A 88 -2.08 8.70 -11.73
CA LYS A 88 -1.70 10.13 -11.76
C LYS A 88 -0.98 10.55 -13.04
N GLY A 89 -0.82 9.63 -13.99
CA GLY A 89 -0.27 9.91 -15.32
C GLY A 89 1.25 9.79 -15.41
N HIS A 90 1.94 9.28 -14.37
CA HIS A 90 3.39 9.05 -14.46
C HIS A 90 3.70 7.86 -15.38
N ALA A 91 4.75 7.99 -16.20
CA ALA A 91 5.25 6.93 -17.06
C ALA A 91 5.70 5.71 -16.24
N LYS A 92 5.53 4.50 -16.80
CA LYS A 92 5.84 3.25 -16.06
C LYS A 92 7.28 3.22 -15.57
N ASP A 93 8.24 3.58 -16.42
CA ASP A 93 9.66 3.56 -16.06
C ASP A 93 9.97 4.54 -14.92
N ALA A 94 9.39 5.74 -14.94
CA ALA A 94 9.50 6.72 -13.88
C ALA A 94 8.86 6.23 -12.56
N VAL A 95 7.75 5.50 -12.64
CA VAL A 95 7.10 4.87 -11.48
C VAL A 95 8.01 3.81 -10.86
N GLU A 96 8.58 2.89 -11.66
CA GLU A 96 9.47 1.84 -11.15
C GLU A 96 10.75 2.43 -10.57
N ALA A 97 11.34 3.45 -11.19
CA ALA A 97 12.50 4.17 -10.67
C ALA A 97 12.20 4.84 -9.31
N ALA A 98 11.03 5.49 -9.19
CA ALA A 98 10.59 6.14 -7.96
C ALA A 98 10.36 5.11 -6.82
N LEU A 99 9.72 3.97 -7.12
CA LEU A 99 9.50 2.89 -6.17
C LEU A 99 10.82 2.26 -5.72
N ALA A 100 11.74 1.97 -6.65
CA ALA A 100 13.05 1.42 -6.34
C ALA A 100 13.88 2.38 -5.45
N ARG A 101 13.79 3.70 -5.69
CA ARG A 101 14.41 4.71 -4.83
C ARG A 101 13.82 4.73 -3.43
N ALA A 102 12.50 4.65 -3.31
CA ALA A 102 11.81 4.63 -2.03
C ALA A 102 12.11 3.36 -1.22
N LEU A 103 12.19 2.20 -1.89
CA LEU A 103 12.62 0.93 -1.27
C LEU A 103 14.05 1.02 -0.73
N ARG A 104 15.01 1.52 -1.52
CA ARG A 104 16.40 1.72 -1.06
C ARG A 104 16.53 2.71 0.09
N ALA A 105 15.64 3.69 0.16
CA ALA A 105 15.58 4.65 1.27
C ALA A 105 14.84 4.12 2.50
N GLY A 106 14.36 2.86 2.51
CA GLY A 106 13.62 2.27 3.62
C GLY A 106 12.23 2.88 3.86
N LEU A 107 11.71 3.64 2.88
CA LEU A 107 10.38 4.27 2.99
C LEU A 107 9.23 3.31 2.69
N LEU A 108 9.53 2.18 2.06
CA LEU A 108 8.59 1.13 1.69
C LEU A 108 9.07 -0.20 2.23
N ASP A 109 8.16 -0.91 2.89
CA ASP A 109 8.36 -2.25 3.44
C ASP A 109 7.00 -2.94 3.49
N ASP A 110 6.77 -3.87 2.57
CA ASP A 110 5.52 -4.63 2.50
C ASP A 110 5.35 -5.60 3.67
N ALA A 111 6.44 -6.09 4.30
CA ALA A 111 6.36 -6.94 5.48
C ALA A 111 5.88 -6.13 6.70
N ALA A 112 6.51 -4.99 6.97
CA ALA A 112 6.08 -4.09 8.04
C ALA A 112 4.68 -3.52 7.80
N PHE A 113 4.29 -3.28 6.53
CA PHE A 113 2.95 -2.88 6.16
C PHE A 113 1.94 -3.99 6.49
N ALA A 114 2.22 -5.23 6.07
CA ALA A 114 1.34 -6.38 6.29
C ALA A 114 1.16 -6.67 7.78
N ALA A 115 2.22 -6.65 8.58
CA ALA A 115 2.16 -6.86 10.04
C ALA A 115 1.20 -5.87 10.71
N ARG A 116 1.40 -4.56 10.47
CA ARG A 116 0.51 -3.50 11.00
C ARG A 116 -0.93 -3.63 10.50
N PHE A 117 -1.10 -4.06 9.24
CA PHE A 117 -2.43 -4.28 8.68
C PHE A 117 -3.16 -5.42 9.38
N VAL A 118 -2.47 -6.57 9.62
CA VAL A 118 -3.03 -7.72 10.35
C VAL A 118 -3.45 -7.30 11.75
N GLU A 119 -2.55 -6.69 12.53
CA GLU A 119 -2.82 -6.20 13.88
C GLU A 119 -4.07 -5.31 13.94
N SER A 120 -4.07 -4.23 13.18
CA SER A 120 -5.20 -3.27 13.15
C SER A 120 -6.52 -3.89 12.69
N ARG A 121 -6.51 -4.89 11.80
CA ARG A 121 -7.72 -5.56 11.34
C ARG A 121 -8.22 -6.60 12.34
N THR A 122 -7.32 -7.28 13.02
CA THR A 122 -7.65 -8.23 14.10
C THR A 122 -8.31 -7.52 15.27
N GLU A 123 -7.77 -6.39 15.71
CA GLU A 123 -8.38 -5.54 16.75
C GLU A 123 -9.82 -5.11 16.40
N ARG A 124 -10.10 -4.90 15.11
CA ARG A 124 -11.44 -4.57 14.60
C ARG A 124 -12.34 -5.79 14.37
N GLY A 125 -11.91 -6.98 14.84
CA GLY A 125 -12.66 -8.23 14.75
C GLY A 125 -12.78 -8.76 13.31
N ARG A 126 -11.73 -8.56 12.49
CA ARG A 126 -11.64 -9.21 11.18
C ARG A 126 -10.92 -10.54 11.34
N GLY A 127 -11.44 -11.58 10.72
CA GLY A 127 -10.83 -12.90 10.71
C GLY A 127 -9.73 -13.03 9.65
N PRO A 128 -8.86 -14.05 9.81
CA PRO A 128 -7.67 -14.22 8.99
C PRO A 128 -7.98 -14.36 7.49
N PHE A 129 -9.05 -15.04 7.10
CA PHE A 129 -9.45 -15.16 5.69
C PHE A 129 -9.79 -13.81 5.04
N ARG A 130 -10.41 -12.91 5.79
CA ARG A 130 -10.72 -11.58 5.28
C ARG A 130 -9.46 -10.73 5.17
N ILE A 131 -8.59 -10.79 6.18
CA ILE A 131 -7.32 -10.04 6.21
C ILE A 131 -6.43 -10.47 5.05
N ARG A 132 -6.26 -11.81 4.87
CA ARG A 132 -5.51 -12.38 3.75
C ARG A 132 -6.01 -11.84 2.41
N ARG A 133 -7.31 -11.94 2.17
CA ARG A 133 -7.91 -11.48 0.92
C ARG A 133 -7.70 -9.98 0.69
N ASP A 134 -7.83 -9.17 1.72
CA ASP A 134 -7.67 -7.72 1.63
C ASP A 134 -6.21 -7.35 1.35
N LEU A 135 -5.20 -8.01 1.95
CA LEU A 135 -3.77 -7.81 1.67
C LEU A 135 -3.40 -8.24 0.26
N LEU A 136 -3.86 -9.40 -0.21
CA LEU A 136 -3.64 -9.86 -1.59
C LEU A 136 -4.26 -8.88 -2.61
N ALA A 137 -5.44 -8.33 -2.32
CA ALA A 137 -6.08 -7.32 -3.17
C ALA A 137 -5.30 -6.01 -3.22
N LEU A 138 -4.57 -5.66 -2.15
CA LEU A 138 -3.63 -4.53 -2.13
C LEU A 138 -2.37 -4.84 -2.95
N GLY A 139 -2.11 -6.11 -3.27
CA GLY A 139 -1.00 -6.57 -4.09
C GLY A 139 0.25 -6.92 -3.27
N VAL A 140 0.08 -7.19 -1.98
CA VAL A 140 1.15 -7.75 -1.15
C VAL A 140 1.38 -9.21 -1.59
N GLU A 141 2.64 -9.62 -1.66
CA GLU A 141 3.02 -10.97 -2.06
C GLU A 141 2.49 -12.02 -1.06
N SER A 142 2.02 -13.17 -1.58
CA SER A 142 1.40 -14.23 -0.77
C SER A 142 2.30 -14.70 0.38
N ALA A 143 3.59 -14.91 0.13
CA ALA A 143 4.53 -15.33 1.16
C ALA A 143 4.65 -14.30 2.31
N VAL A 144 4.62 -13.01 1.99
CA VAL A 144 4.63 -11.92 2.99
C VAL A 144 3.33 -11.91 3.77
N VAL A 145 2.19 -12.12 3.10
CA VAL A 145 0.87 -12.19 3.76
C VAL A 145 0.79 -13.34 4.75
N GLU A 146 1.23 -14.55 4.34
CA GLU A 146 1.19 -15.73 5.23
C GLU A 146 2.09 -15.53 6.46
N ARG A 147 3.32 -15.05 6.26
CA ARG A 147 4.23 -14.75 7.36
C ARG A 147 3.65 -13.70 8.32
N ALA A 148 3.07 -12.62 7.79
CA ALA A 148 2.46 -11.59 8.64
C ALA A 148 1.27 -12.12 9.45
N LEU A 149 0.49 -13.05 8.89
CA LEU A 149 -0.60 -13.71 9.62
C LEU A 149 -0.08 -14.65 10.70
N GLU A 150 1.00 -15.40 10.44
CA GLU A 150 1.63 -16.31 11.41
C GLU A 150 2.28 -15.54 12.58
N GLU A 151 3.00 -14.46 12.28
CA GLU A 151 3.73 -13.68 13.28
C GLU A 151 2.83 -12.76 14.13
N ALA A 152 1.81 -12.16 13.51
CA ALA A 152 0.92 -11.22 14.21
C ALA A 152 -0.20 -11.91 15.01
N LEU A 153 -0.43 -13.19 14.78
CA LEU A 153 -1.35 -14.00 15.59
C LEU A 153 -0.51 -14.74 16.63
N PRO A 154 -0.55 -14.36 17.92
CA PRO A 154 0.16 -15.10 18.97
C PRO A 154 -0.16 -16.59 18.90
N PRO A 155 0.73 -17.49 19.33
CA PRO A 155 0.47 -18.92 19.36
C PRO A 155 -0.83 -19.29 20.09
N ASP A 156 -1.23 -18.46 21.05
CA ASP A 156 -2.47 -18.60 21.83
C ASP A 156 -3.68 -17.90 21.20
N HIS A 157 -3.49 -17.23 20.05
CA HIS A 157 -4.59 -16.59 19.35
C HIS A 157 -5.42 -17.64 18.62
N ASP A 158 -6.43 -18.15 19.32
CA ASP A 158 -7.45 -19.00 18.70
C ASP A 158 -8.45 -18.12 17.93
N PRO A 159 -8.43 -18.15 16.58
CA PRO A 159 -9.41 -17.43 15.79
C PRO A 159 -10.84 -17.85 16.12
N GLN A 160 -11.03 -19.04 16.72
CA GLN A 160 -12.34 -19.55 17.15
C GLN A 160 -12.84 -18.77 18.35
N LEU A 161 -12.00 -18.44 19.33
CA LEU A 161 -12.40 -17.62 20.49
C LEU A 161 -12.84 -16.22 20.06
N ALA A 162 -12.13 -15.60 19.13
CA ALA A 162 -12.55 -14.32 18.57
C ALA A 162 -13.90 -14.40 17.83
N ALA A 163 -14.09 -15.46 17.03
CA ALA A 163 -15.34 -15.74 16.35
C ALA A 163 -16.49 -16.02 17.32
N GLU A 164 -16.21 -16.75 18.42
CA GLU A 164 -17.19 -17.09 19.45
C GLU A 164 -17.70 -15.83 20.18
N GLY A 165 -16.82 -14.93 20.59
CA GLY A 165 -17.21 -13.67 21.21
C GLY A 165 -18.10 -12.82 20.30
N LEU A 166 -17.80 -12.78 18.99
CA LEU A 166 -18.63 -12.11 18.00
C LEU A 166 -19.98 -12.84 17.79
N ALA A 167 -19.97 -14.16 17.76
CA ALA A 167 -21.17 -14.99 17.66
C ALA A 167 -22.12 -14.73 18.82
N ARG A 168 -21.64 -14.80 20.06
CA ARG A 168 -22.42 -14.57 21.28
C ARG A 168 -23.05 -13.18 21.28
N LYS A 169 -22.28 -12.13 20.95
CA LYS A 169 -22.82 -10.76 20.82
C LYS A 169 -23.90 -10.67 19.75
N ARG A 170 -23.75 -11.36 18.63
CA ARG A 170 -24.73 -11.34 17.55
C ARG A 170 -25.97 -12.15 17.88
N LEU A 171 -25.82 -13.31 18.52
CA LEU A 171 -26.93 -14.13 19.00
C LEU A 171 -27.81 -13.38 20.00
N ALA A 172 -27.22 -12.58 20.89
CA ALA A 172 -27.96 -11.74 21.82
C ALA A 172 -28.94 -10.76 21.13
N GLN A 173 -28.58 -10.29 19.94
CA GLN A 173 -29.43 -9.39 19.13
C GLN A 173 -30.50 -10.13 18.32
N LEU A 174 -30.43 -11.45 18.25
CA LEU A 174 -31.31 -12.31 17.46
C LEU A 174 -32.22 -13.19 18.33
N HIS A 175 -32.33 -12.86 19.63
CA HIS A 175 -33.23 -13.57 20.53
C HIS A 175 -34.68 -13.54 19.98
N GLY A 176 -35.42 -14.61 20.19
CA GLY A 176 -36.80 -14.74 19.70
C GLY A 176 -36.93 -15.16 18.22
N LEU A 177 -35.82 -15.31 17.49
CA LEU A 177 -35.88 -15.92 16.15
C LEU A 177 -35.68 -17.43 16.23
N PRO A 178 -36.25 -18.20 15.27
CA PRO A 178 -36.02 -19.65 15.19
C PRO A 178 -34.53 -19.98 15.12
N PRO A 179 -34.05 -21.08 15.78
CA PRO A 179 -32.64 -21.52 15.80
C PRO A 179 -32.00 -21.61 14.41
N SER A 180 -32.69 -22.11 13.42
CA SER A 180 -32.24 -22.20 12.04
C SER A 180 -31.98 -20.81 11.42
N THR A 181 -32.77 -19.82 11.74
CA THR A 181 -32.61 -18.43 11.30
C THR A 181 -31.45 -17.77 12.03
N GLN A 182 -31.31 -18.00 13.33
CA GLN A 182 -30.15 -17.54 14.11
C GLN A 182 -28.86 -18.09 13.52
N LEU A 183 -28.77 -19.42 13.31
CA LEU A 183 -27.61 -20.08 12.71
C LEU A 183 -27.23 -19.43 11.36
N ARG A 184 -28.18 -19.32 10.45
CA ARG A 184 -27.94 -18.73 9.13
C ARG A 184 -27.44 -17.28 9.21
N ARG A 185 -28.04 -16.45 10.06
CA ARG A 185 -27.69 -15.03 10.19
C ARG A 185 -26.33 -14.83 10.85
N VAL A 186 -25.99 -15.63 11.87
CA VAL A 186 -24.72 -15.53 12.58
C VAL A 186 -23.59 -16.07 11.71
N THR A 187 -23.74 -17.22 11.05
CA THR A 187 -22.72 -17.73 10.13
C THR A 187 -22.46 -16.79 8.96
N ALA A 188 -23.50 -16.19 8.39
CA ALA A 188 -23.35 -15.16 7.35
C ALA A 188 -22.62 -13.90 7.86
N TYR A 189 -22.90 -13.47 9.09
CA TYR A 189 -22.22 -12.35 9.73
C TYR A 189 -20.72 -12.63 9.95
N LEU A 190 -20.40 -13.80 10.49
CA LEU A 190 -19.02 -14.25 10.71
C LEU A 190 -18.27 -14.42 9.38
N GLY A 191 -18.92 -15.00 8.37
CA GLY A 191 -18.33 -15.15 7.03
C GLY A 191 -17.93 -13.82 6.39
N ARG A 192 -18.76 -12.78 6.52
CA ARG A 192 -18.40 -11.42 6.05
C ARG A 192 -17.20 -10.82 6.79
N ARG A 193 -16.98 -11.25 8.02
CA ARG A 193 -15.81 -10.85 8.83
C ARG A 193 -14.56 -11.70 8.58
N GLY A 194 -14.69 -12.80 7.83
CA GLY A 194 -13.57 -13.69 7.48
C GLY A 194 -13.41 -14.86 8.42
N PHE A 195 -14.45 -15.21 9.15
CA PHE A 195 -14.53 -16.46 9.93
C PHE A 195 -15.48 -17.40 9.21
N SER A 196 -14.97 -18.52 8.70
CA SER A 196 -15.75 -19.48 7.92
C SER A 196 -15.24 -20.89 8.13
N GLY A 197 -16.02 -21.87 7.67
CA GLY A 197 -15.68 -23.29 7.75
C GLY A 197 -16.59 -24.05 8.72
N ARG A 198 -16.41 -25.38 8.72
CA ARG A 198 -17.25 -26.30 9.50
C ARG A 198 -17.14 -26.02 11.01
N ALA A 199 -15.91 -25.82 11.50
CA ALA A 199 -15.65 -25.53 12.92
C ALA A 199 -16.42 -24.30 13.42
N VAL A 200 -16.47 -23.22 12.62
CA VAL A 200 -17.23 -22.00 12.96
C VAL A 200 -18.73 -22.28 12.98
N THR A 201 -19.23 -23.05 12.02
CA THR A 201 -20.66 -23.40 11.97
C THR A 201 -21.06 -24.26 13.17
N ASP A 202 -20.24 -25.23 13.53
CA ASP A 202 -20.48 -26.12 14.68
C ASP A 202 -20.38 -25.36 16.01
N MET A 203 -19.45 -24.42 16.13
CA MET A 203 -19.37 -23.51 17.28
C MET A 203 -20.63 -22.68 17.43
N VAL A 204 -21.15 -22.06 16.35
CA VAL A 204 -22.39 -21.28 16.39
C VAL A 204 -23.58 -22.16 16.79
N ARG A 205 -23.66 -23.41 16.28
CA ARG A 205 -24.71 -24.34 16.64
C ARG A 205 -24.70 -24.68 18.13
N ARG A 206 -23.53 -24.95 18.70
CA ARG A 206 -23.35 -25.17 20.16
C ARG A 206 -23.80 -23.94 20.96
N ALA A 207 -23.36 -22.75 20.56
CA ALA A 207 -23.72 -21.51 21.25
C ALA A 207 -25.21 -21.19 21.22
N ILE A 208 -25.95 -21.68 20.22
CA ILE A 208 -27.42 -21.59 20.19
C ILE A 208 -28.03 -22.55 21.18
N GLN A 209 -27.58 -23.82 21.21
CA GLN A 209 -28.09 -24.87 22.11
C GLN A 209 -27.88 -24.53 23.59
N GLU A 210 -26.71 -23.99 23.94
CA GLU A 210 -26.38 -23.55 25.31
C GLU A 210 -27.27 -22.44 25.85
N ARG A 211 -28.00 -21.75 25.00
CA ARG A 211 -28.92 -20.66 25.38
C ARG A 211 -30.38 -21.09 25.52
N GLU A 212 -30.71 -22.27 25.04
CA GLU A 212 -32.05 -22.83 25.12
C GLU A 212 -32.27 -23.68 26.39
N VAL A 213 -31.15 -23.95 27.12
CA VAL A 213 -31.11 -24.61 28.42
C VAL A 213 -31.10 -23.56 29.52
#